data_faa8206d4c5ed0bdb0175960a7b980c3
#
_entry.id   faa8206d4c5ed0bdb0175960a7b980c3
#
_cell.length_a   1.000
_cell.length_b   1.000
_cell.length_c   1.000
_cell.angle_alpha   90.00
_cell.angle_beta   90.00
_cell.angle_gamma   90.00
#
_symmetry.space_group_name_H-M   'P 1'
#
loop_
_entity.id
_entity.type
_entity.pdbx_description
1 polymer ?
#
loop_
_entity_poly.entity_id
_entity_poly.type
_entity_poly.pdbx_seq_one_letter_code
_entity_poly.pdbx_strand_id
1 'polypeptide(L)'
;MDQTLTIVVIVAIVVAIAIALIVALSRRSRLRALPPESRDRYAQSWQAVEALFIDDPKGAVQEADKLVVLMLGERGATIHDERKVPADLKQAREAARSDEGRQGTEGMRKAMVHYKRIVQDSLGTEPMKKPEEKKPEEVSRREVAS
;
A
#
# COMPACT_ATOMS: atom_id res chain seq x y z
N MET A 1 45.55 14.31 7.11
CA MET A 1 44.67 13.11 7.09
C MET A 1 44.86 12.46 5.76
N ASP A 2 45.27 11.21 5.80
CA ASP A 2 45.55 10.48 4.57
C ASP A 2 44.27 10.24 3.79
N GLN A 3 44.32 10.56 2.48
CA GLN A 3 43.18 10.44 1.56
C GLN A 3 42.58 9.03 1.60
N THR A 4 43.37 8.00 1.88
CA THR A 4 42.99 6.61 2.09
C THR A 4 42.09 6.46 3.31
N LEU A 5 42.37 7.11 4.41
CA LEU A 5 41.60 7.04 5.65
C LEU A 5 40.20 7.68 5.48
N THR A 6 40.14 8.79 4.74
CA THR A 6 38.86 9.44 4.40
C THR A 6 37.97 8.55 3.53
N ILE A 7 38.53 7.87 2.54
CA ILE A 7 37.80 6.94 1.67
C ILE A 7 37.27 5.75 2.47
N VAL A 8 38.07 5.19 3.36
CA VAL A 8 37.65 4.05 4.20
C VAL A 8 36.49 4.44 5.13
N VAL A 9 36.54 5.64 5.72
CA VAL A 9 35.46 6.15 6.58
C VAL A 9 34.18 6.36 5.79
N ILE A 10 34.23 6.93 4.59
CA ILE A 10 33.05 7.14 3.74
C ILE A 10 32.43 5.80 3.35
N VAL A 11 33.24 4.83 2.93
CA VAL A 11 32.75 3.49 2.57
C VAL A 11 32.09 2.81 3.78
N ALA A 12 32.66 2.91 4.96
CA ALA A 12 32.10 2.34 6.19
C ALA A 12 30.73 2.97 6.51
N ILE A 13 30.58 4.27 6.35
CA ILE A 13 29.31 4.99 6.57
C ILE A 13 28.27 4.54 5.56
N VAL A 14 28.61 4.44 4.27
CA VAL A 14 27.69 4.00 3.21
C VAL A 14 27.21 2.57 3.46
N VAL A 15 28.12 1.67 3.85
CA VAL A 15 27.78 0.29 4.18
C VAL A 15 26.85 0.24 5.42
N ALA A 16 27.13 1.01 6.45
CA ALA A 16 26.28 1.11 7.65
C ALA A 16 24.87 1.60 7.32
N ILE A 17 24.74 2.61 6.46
CA ILE A 17 23.45 3.15 5.99
C ILE A 17 22.71 2.07 5.16
N ALA A 18 23.40 1.38 4.27
CA ALA A 18 22.82 0.31 3.47
C ALA A 18 22.28 -0.84 4.34
N ILE A 19 23.04 -1.26 5.35
CA ILE A 19 22.62 -2.28 6.32
C ILE A 19 21.41 -1.78 7.13
N ALA A 20 21.41 -0.55 7.59
CA ALA A 20 20.30 0.04 8.34
C ALA A 20 19.03 0.09 7.50
N LEU A 21 19.12 0.44 6.20
CA LEU A 21 18.00 0.41 5.25
C LEU A 21 17.48 -1.00 5.01
N ILE A 22 18.36 -1.97 4.81
CA ILE A 22 17.98 -3.39 4.64
C ILE A 22 17.28 -3.91 5.88
N VAL A 23 17.79 -3.62 7.08
CA VAL A 23 17.16 -4.02 8.35
C VAL A 23 15.81 -3.32 8.54
N ALA A 24 15.69 -2.04 8.21
CA ALA A 24 14.44 -1.30 8.30
C ALA A 24 13.38 -1.86 7.33
N LEU A 25 13.77 -2.20 6.10
CA LEU A 25 12.90 -2.84 5.11
C LEU A 25 12.52 -4.27 5.53
N SER A 26 13.45 -5.03 6.08
CA SER A 26 13.21 -6.40 6.55
C SER A 26 12.30 -6.44 7.79
N ARG A 27 12.31 -5.41 8.63
CA ARG A 27 11.39 -5.29 9.77
C ARG A 27 9.94 -5.04 9.33
N ARG A 28 9.69 -4.50 8.13
CA ARG A 28 8.36 -4.37 7.54
C ARG A 28 7.74 -5.71 7.16
N SER A 29 8.53 -6.75 6.95
CA SER A 29 8.07 -8.06 6.48
C SER A 29 7.77 -9.08 7.58
N ARG A 30 7.70 -8.68 8.86
CA ARG A 30 7.40 -9.60 9.98
C ARG A 30 5.91 -9.84 10.24
N LEU A 31 5.04 -9.22 9.46
CA LEU A 31 3.62 -9.49 9.55
C LEU A 31 3.31 -10.83 8.89
N ARG A 32 2.43 -11.62 9.53
CA ARG A 32 2.00 -12.90 8.97
C ARG A 32 1.22 -12.70 7.68
N ALA A 33 1.35 -13.66 6.75
CA ALA A 33 0.48 -13.69 5.58
C ALA A 33 -0.96 -13.96 6.00
N LEU A 34 -1.92 -13.32 5.33
CA LEU A 34 -3.33 -13.61 5.52
C LEU A 34 -3.68 -15.00 4.96
N PRO A 35 -4.57 -15.78 5.62
CA PRO A 35 -5.16 -16.97 5.04
C PRO A 35 -5.89 -16.64 3.74
N PRO A 36 -6.00 -17.57 2.76
CA PRO A 36 -6.70 -17.33 1.50
C PRO A 36 -8.13 -16.83 1.66
N GLU A 37 -8.89 -17.40 2.59
CA GLU A 37 -10.27 -17.01 2.90
C GLU A 37 -10.36 -15.55 3.39
N SER A 38 -9.43 -15.16 4.25
CA SER A 38 -9.35 -13.77 4.73
C SER A 38 -8.99 -12.80 3.61
N ARG A 39 -8.10 -13.20 2.70
CA ARG A 39 -7.74 -12.37 1.54
C ARG A 39 -8.94 -12.07 0.66
N ASP A 40 -9.74 -13.06 0.33
CA ASP A 40 -10.94 -12.90 -0.51
C ASP A 40 -11.97 -11.99 0.18
N ARG A 41 -12.19 -12.19 1.47
CA ARG A 41 -13.10 -11.35 2.27
C ARG A 41 -12.63 -9.89 2.31
N TYR A 42 -11.36 -9.65 2.56
CA TYR A 42 -10.82 -8.29 2.60
C TYR A 42 -10.78 -7.63 1.22
N ALA A 43 -10.51 -8.39 0.16
CA ALA A 43 -10.57 -7.89 -1.21
C ALA A 43 -11.98 -7.40 -1.58
N GLN A 44 -13.02 -8.16 -1.25
CA GLN A 44 -14.42 -7.77 -1.46
C GLN A 44 -14.79 -6.54 -0.64
N SER A 45 -14.40 -6.51 0.63
CA SER A 45 -14.65 -5.36 1.51
C SER A 45 -13.96 -4.09 0.99
N TRP A 46 -12.76 -4.22 0.46
CA TRP A 46 -12.02 -3.10 -0.12
C TRP A 46 -12.71 -2.55 -1.37
N GLN A 47 -13.22 -3.40 -2.24
CA GLN A 47 -14.00 -2.97 -3.41
C GLN A 47 -15.24 -2.17 -3.00
N ALA A 48 -15.91 -2.58 -1.94
CA ALA A 48 -17.05 -1.84 -1.39
C ALA A 48 -16.63 -0.46 -0.86
N VAL A 49 -15.49 -0.36 -0.20
CA VAL A 49 -14.93 0.91 0.28
C VAL A 49 -14.57 1.84 -0.87
N GLU A 50 -13.95 1.33 -1.93
CA GLU A 50 -13.63 2.13 -3.12
C GLU A 50 -14.90 2.66 -3.81
N ALA A 51 -15.94 1.84 -3.90
CA ALA A 51 -17.23 2.26 -4.45
C ALA A 51 -17.90 3.33 -3.59
N LEU A 52 -17.85 3.20 -2.26
CA LEU A 52 -18.40 4.17 -1.34
C LEU A 52 -17.73 5.56 -1.45
N PHE A 53 -16.47 5.61 -1.82
CA PHE A 53 -15.72 6.87 -1.93
C PHE A 53 -16.33 7.85 -2.96
N ILE A 54 -17.05 7.33 -3.94
CA ILE A 54 -17.71 8.16 -4.99
C ILE A 54 -18.82 9.01 -4.37
N ASP A 55 -19.62 8.42 -3.50
CA ASP A 55 -20.80 9.05 -2.92
C ASP A 55 -20.52 9.68 -1.54
N ASP A 56 -19.68 9.03 -0.73
CA ASP A 56 -19.32 9.47 0.62
C ASP A 56 -17.82 9.28 0.89
N PRO A 57 -16.98 10.24 0.47
CA PRO A 57 -15.54 10.17 0.69
C PRO A 57 -15.16 10.05 2.17
N LYS A 58 -15.86 10.75 3.05
CA LYS A 58 -15.59 10.74 4.48
C LYS A 58 -15.90 9.38 5.10
N GLY A 59 -17.07 8.84 4.79
CA GLY A 59 -17.47 7.51 5.22
C GLY A 59 -16.53 6.42 4.68
N ALA A 60 -16.13 6.53 3.42
CA ALA A 60 -15.20 5.59 2.81
C ALA A 60 -13.83 5.57 3.50
N VAL A 61 -13.27 6.73 3.85
CA VAL A 61 -12.01 6.83 4.60
C VAL A 61 -12.14 6.20 5.99
N GLN A 62 -13.26 6.39 6.68
CA GLN A 62 -13.49 5.77 7.98
C GLN A 62 -13.60 4.24 7.88
N GLU A 63 -14.30 3.74 6.87
CA GLU A 63 -14.40 2.29 6.62
C GLU A 63 -13.06 1.70 6.18
N ALA A 64 -12.27 2.43 5.38
CA ALA A 64 -10.92 2.04 5.01
C ALA A 64 -10.02 1.88 6.24
N ASP A 65 -10.05 2.82 7.17
CA ASP A 65 -9.28 2.75 8.42
C ASP A 65 -9.64 1.51 9.24
N LYS A 66 -10.93 1.27 9.45
CA LYS A 66 -11.43 0.09 10.17
C LYS A 66 -10.98 -1.21 9.51
N LEU A 67 -11.13 -1.31 8.20
CA LEU A 67 -10.76 -2.49 7.42
C LEU A 67 -9.26 -2.78 7.53
N VAL A 68 -8.44 -1.75 7.36
CA VAL A 68 -6.98 -1.87 7.44
C VAL A 68 -6.52 -2.23 8.85
N VAL A 69 -7.13 -1.66 9.88
CA VAL A 69 -6.85 -2.00 11.28
C VAL A 69 -7.13 -3.47 11.56
N LEU A 70 -8.28 -3.98 11.12
CA LEU A 70 -8.63 -5.39 11.27
C LEU A 70 -7.64 -6.31 10.51
N MET A 71 -7.33 -5.97 9.29
CA MET A 71 -6.42 -6.71 8.43
C MET A 71 -5.00 -6.77 9.01
N LEU A 72 -4.48 -5.64 9.46
CA LEU A 72 -3.16 -5.56 10.08
C LEU A 72 -3.14 -6.29 11.43
N GLY A 73 -4.21 -6.21 12.21
CA GLY A 73 -4.37 -6.96 13.46
C GLY A 73 -4.33 -8.48 13.24
N GLU A 74 -5.02 -8.97 12.22
CA GLU A 74 -4.99 -10.39 11.83
C GLU A 74 -3.59 -10.84 11.40
N ARG A 75 -2.83 -9.96 10.78
CA ARG A 75 -1.42 -10.19 10.43
C ARG A 75 -0.45 -10.08 11.61
N GLY A 76 -0.94 -9.72 12.79
CA GLY A 76 -0.15 -9.60 14.01
C GLY A 76 0.50 -8.24 14.23
N ALA A 77 0.03 -7.20 13.56
CA ALA A 77 0.50 -5.83 13.80
C ALA A 77 0.03 -5.32 15.16
N THR A 78 0.91 -4.61 15.85
CA THR A 78 0.56 -3.91 17.10
C THR A 78 0.09 -2.49 16.77
N ILE A 79 -1.22 -2.26 16.77
CA ILE A 79 -1.82 -0.98 16.40
C ILE A 79 -2.01 -0.06 17.60
N HIS A 80 -2.05 -0.61 18.82
CA HIS A 80 -2.23 0.15 20.05
C HIS A 80 -0.97 0.91 20.51
N ASP A 81 0.20 0.57 19.98
CA ASP A 81 1.44 1.28 20.24
C ASP A 81 1.78 2.17 19.04
N GLU A 82 1.63 3.48 19.19
CA GLU A 82 1.88 4.45 18.13
C GLU A 82 3.27 4.35 17.50
N ARG A 83 4.26 3.86 18.27
CA ARG A 83 5.63 3.67 17.77
C ARG A 83 5.73 2.51 16.77
N LYS A 84 4.82 1.54 16.88
CA LYS A 84 4.79 0.32 16.07
C LYS A 84 3.76 0.34 14.94
N VAL A 85 2.93 1.38 14.90
CA VAL A 85 1.96 1.56 13.82
C VAL A 85 2.69 1.70 12.49
N PRO A 86 2.29 0.97 11.45
CA PRO A 86 2.88 1.08 10.12
C PRO A 86 2.88 2.52 9.59
N ALA A 87 3.96 2.92 8.93
CA ALA A 87 4.14 4.28 8.42
C ALA A 87 3.01 4.70 7.46
N ASP A 88 2.58 3.80 6.57
CA ASP A 88 1.50 4.07 5.63
C ASP A 88 0.16 4.34 6.34
N LEU A 89 -0.12 3.65 7.45
CA LEU A 89 -1.32 3.92 8.24
C LEU A 89 -1.27 5.30 8.91
N LYS A 90 -0.11 5.70 9.43
CA LYS A 90 0.08 7.05 9.97
C LYS A 90 -0.11 8.12 8.90
N GLN A 91 0.46 7.91 7.71
CA GLN A 91 0.33 8.83 6.58
C GLN A 91 -1.11 8.92 6.07
N ALA A 92 -1.83 7.80 6.03
CA ALA A 92 -3.24 7.78 5.66
C ALA A 92 -4.08 8.63 6.62
N ARG A 93 -3.90 8.45 7.92
CA ARG A 93 -4.61 9.19 8.95
C ARG A 93 -4.26 10.68 8.95
N GLU A 94 -3.00 11.02 8.74
CA GLU A 94 -2.55 12.41 8.60
C GLU A 94 -3.18 13.09 7.39
N ALA A 95 -3.17 12.42 6.24
CA ALA A 95 -3.79 12.92 5.02
C ALA A 95 -5.31 13.13 5.20
N ALA A 96 -6.01 12.22 5.86
CA ALA A 96 -7.44 12.35 6.15
C ALA A 96 -7.73 13.57 7.04
N ARG A 97 -6.90 13.81 8.06
CA ARG A 97 -7.06 14.97 8.95
C ARG A 97 -6.77 16.30 8.27
N SER A 98 -5.96 16.32 7.21
CA SER A 98 -5.61 17.54 6.50
C SER A 98 -6.82 18.22 5.85
N ASP A 99 -7.92 17.49 5.61
CA ASP A 99 -9.16 18.01 5.06
C ASP A 99 -10.18 18.43 6.14
N GLU A 100 -9.87 18.23 7.44
CA GLU A 100 -10.76 18.64 8.50
C GLU A 100 -11.01 20.15 8.46
N GLY A 101 -12.29 20.52 8.35
CA GLY A 101 -12.71 21.93 8.24
C GLY A 101 -12.57 22.55 6.84
N ARG A 102 -12.22 21.77 5.83
CA ARG A 102 -12.15 22.20 4.43
C ARG A 102 -13.24 21.52 3.60
N GLN A 103 -13.67 22.18 2.53
CA GLN A 103 -14.66 21.62 1.60
C GLN A 103 -14.06 20.72 0.52
N GLY A 104 -12.76 20.40 0.62
CA GLY A 104 -12.05 19.58 -0.35
C GLY A 104 -11.99 18.11 0.05
N THR A 105 -11.76 17.25 -0.92
CA THR A 105 -11.59 15.81 -0.76
C THR A 105 -10.18 15.33 -1.08
N GLU A 106 -9.24 16.24 -1.30
CA GLU A 106 -7.88 15.90 -1.72
C GLU A 106 -7.11 15.12 -0.64
N GLY A 107 -7.24 15.51 0.63
CA GLY A 107 -6.64 14.77 1.74
C GLY A 107 -7.27 13.38 1.90
N MET A 108 -8.58 13.26 1.72
CA MET A 108 -9.26 11.96 1.75
C MET A 108 -8.81 11.07 0.59
N ARG A 109 -8.63 11.65 -0.60
CA ARG A 109 -8.09 10.92 -1.76
C ARG A 109 -6.66 10.42 -1.50
N LYS A 110 -5.80 11.24 -0.93
CA LYS A 110 -4.44 10.84 -0.51
C LYS A 110 -4.48 9.75 0.57
N ALA A 111 -5.37 9.86 1.54
CA ALA A 111 -5.57 8.84 2.56
C ALA A 111 -5.94 7.49 1.91
N MET A 112 -6.87 7.48 0.97
CA MET A 112 -7.27 6.27 0.25
C MET A 112 -6.11 5.62 -0.51
N VAL A 113 -5.20 6.42 -1.08
CA VAL A 113 -3.99 5.89 -1.74
C VAL A 113 -3.10 5.13 -0.74
N HIS A 114 -2.91 5.67 0.45
CA HIS A 114 -2.11 5.01 1.49
C HIS A 114 -2.81 3.74 2.02
N TYR A 115 -4.12 3.79 2.26
CA TYR A 115 -4.89 2.61 2.65
C TYR A 115 -4.84 1.52 1.59
N LYS A 116 -5.01 1.88 0.31
CA LYS A 116 -4.91 0.94 -0.81
C LYS A 116 -3.55 0.23 -0.86
N ARG A 117 -2.47 0.95 -0.60
CA ARG A 117 -1.12 0.36 -0.55
C ARG A 117 -1.00 -0.69 0.55
N ILE A 118 -1.55 -0.41 1.74
CA ILE A 118 -1.56 -1.38 2.84
C ILE A 118 -2.38 -2.62 2.47
N VAL A 119 -3.53 -2.44 1.85
CA VAL A 119 -4.40 -3.52 1.39
C VAL A 119 -3.69 -4.39 0.36
N GLN A 120 -3.09 -3.79 -0.66
CA GLN A 120 -2.35 -4.50 -1.70
C GLN A 120 -1.18 -5.30 -1.13
N ASP A 121 -0.39 -4.70 -0.23
CA ASP A 121 0.71 -5.38 0.46
C ASP A 121 0.21 -6.55 1.32
N SER A 122 -0.91 -6.36 2.01
CA SER A 122 -1.52 -7.40 2.86
C SER A 122 -2.13 -8.55 2.07
N LEU A 123 -2.69 -8.27 0.91
CA LEU A 123 -3.26 -9.29 0.03
C LEU A 123 -2.20 -10.05 -0.77
N GLY A 124 -0.94 -9.57 -0.77
CA GLY A 124 0.13 -10.14 -1.58
C GLY A 124 -0.13 -10.01 -3.09
N THR A 125 -1.00 -9.08 -3.48
CA THR A 125 -1.18 -8.72 -4.87
C THR A 125 -0.04 -7.83 -5.27
N GLU A 126 0.78 -8.29 -6.19
CA GLU A 126 1.61 -7.37 -6.98
C GLU A 126 0.72 -6.23 -7.51
N PRO A 127 1.26 -5.01 -7.69
CA PRO A 127 0.47 -3.93 -8.22
C PRO A 127 -0.28 -4.45 -9.44
N MET A 128 -1.62 -4.40 -9.39
CA MET A 128 -2.45 -4.87 -10.50
C MET A 128 -1.91 -4.22 -11.76
N LYS A 129 -1.29 -5.03 -12.61
CA LYS A 129 -1.06 -4.66 -14.00
C LYS A 129 -2.39 -4.10 -14.48
N LYS A 130 -2.37 -2.81 -14.82
CA LYS A 130 -3.43 -2.19 -15.59
C LYS A 130 -3.98 -3.24 -16.54
N PRO A 131 -5.30 -3.46 -16.61
CA PRO A 131 -5.84 -4.44 -17.53
C PRO A 131 -5.16 -4.20 -18.88
N GLU A 132 -4.42 -5.17 -19.36
CA GLU A 132 -3.93 -5.15 -20.74
C GLU A 132 -5.19 -5.03 -21.57
N GLU A 133 -5.39 -3.84 -22.12
CA GLU A 133 -6.34 -3.62 -23.18
C GLU A 133 -6.05 -4.69 -24.23
N LYS A 134 -6.88 -5.72 -24.24
CA LYS A 134 -6.81 -6.75 -25.27
C LYS A 134 -6.87 -6.03 -26.58
N LYS A 135 -5.72 -5.86 -27.21
CA LYS A 135 -5.61 -5.47 -28.61
C LYS A 135 -6.60 -6.37 -29.36
N PRO A 136 -7.54 -5.81 -30.11
CA PRO A 136 -8.46 -6.64 -30.88
C PRO A 136 -7.60 -7.59 -31.69
N GLU A 137 -7.80 -8.87 -31.45
CA GLU A 137 -7.23 -9.90 -32.28
C GLU A 137 -7.67 -9.61 -33.69
N GLU A 138 -6.72 -9.27 -34.54
CA GLU A 138 -6.89 -9.15 -35.99
C GLU A 138 -7.44 -10.49 -36.47
N VAL A 139 -8.76 -10.52 -36.60
CA VAL A 139 -9.46 -11.64 -37.22
C VAL A 139 -8.85 -11.81 -38.59
N SER A 140 -7.99 -12.81 -38.66
CA SER A 140 -7.36 -13.28 -39.86
C SER A 140 -8.42 -13.40 -40.97
N ARG A 141 -8.35 -12.49 -41.93
CA ARG A 141 -8.91 -12.70 -43.26
C ARG A 141 -8.22 -13.91 -43.90
N ARG A 142 -8.69 -15.06 -43.56
CA ARG A 142 -8.50 -16.25 -44.39
C ARG A 142 -9.85 -16.92 -44.52
N GLU A 143 -10.49 -16.59 -45.56
CA GLU A 143 -11.33 -17.41 -46.38
C GLU A 143 -12.23 -16.55 -47.23
N VAL A 144 -11.77 -16.15 -48.37
CA VAL A 144 -12.56 -16.20 -49.63
C VAL A 144 -11.56 -16.25 -50.75
N ALA A 145 -11.17 -17.48 -51.12
CA ALA A 145 -10.63 -17.81 -52.40
C ALA A 145 -11.04 -19.27 -52.71
N SER A 146 -12.19 -19.41 -53.26
CA SER A 146 -12.59 -20.46 -54.20
C SER A 146 -13.84 -20.01 -54.93
#